data_ca673fe0c6789b688b7701796e6dbcbd
#
_entry.id   ca673fe0c6789b688b7701796e6dbcbd
#
_cell.length_a   1.000
_cell.length_b   1.000
_cell.length_c   1.000
_cell.angle_alpha   90.00
_cell.angle_beta   90.00
_cell.angle_gamma   90.00
#
_symmetry.space_group_name_H-M   'P 1'
#
loop_
_entity.id
_entity.type
_entity.pdbx_description
1 polymer ?
#
loop_
_entity_poly.entity_id
_entity_poly.type
_entity_poly.pdbx_seq_one_letter_code
_entity_poly.pdbx_strand_id
1 'polypeptide(L)'
;MEFQDLKDKIVKFVKEELYSLEPWIYSCEWDEKLPKLNELREKVKKMGLWLPQISTKYGGIGLSLEEHGEISEILGGSPYGFYVFNCQAPDAGNMEILIEVGTSQQKKDYLTPLLEGRTRSCFAMTEPGYAGSNPTRMGTVAKKENGNYIINGHKWFTSSFDGADFAIVMVVTDPDEKNPYKRASQIIVPTNSEGVEFVRNVSIMGHPGGGWESHAEIKFKNVIVPQSNILGSEGDGFAIAQKRLGPGRIHHCMRWIGMCERAFTLMCERAISRELEDGVYLSDKQTIQN
;
A
#
# COMPACT_ATOMS: atom_id res chain seq x y z
N MET A 1 0.69 17.76 -20.56
CA MET A 1 2.02 17.11 -20.71
C MET A 1 1.77 15.81 -21.45
N GLU A 2 2.50 15.58 -22.53
CA GLU A 2 2.40 14.30 -23.23
C GLU A 2 2.91 13.16 -22.33
N PHE A 3 2.35 11.96 -22.49
CA PHE A 3 2.70 10.83 -21.61
C PHE A 3 4.19 10.49 -21.66
N GLN A 4 4.82 10.57 -22.82
CA GLN A 4 6.26 10.29 -22.96
C GLN A 4 7.12 11.29 -22.16
N ASP A 5 6.78 12.58 -22.18
CA ASP A 5 7.49 13.61 -21.39
C ASP A 5 7.36 13.35 -19.88
N LEU A 6 6.17 12.89 -19.46
CA LEU A 6 5.90 12.51 -18.07
C LEU A 6 6.78 11.32 -17.66
N LYS A 7 6.78 10.28 -18.50
CA LYS A 7 7.55 9.06 -18.31
C LYS A 7 9.06 9.37 -18.19
N ASP A 8 9.59 10.18 -19.09
CA ASP A 8 11.01 10.56 -19.07
C ASP A 8 11.39 11.33 -17.79
N LYS A 9 10.51 12.22 -17.30
CA LYS A 9 10.73 12.91 -16.03
C LYS A 9 10.73 11.95 -14.84
N ILE A 10 9.84 10.96 -14.82
CA ILE A 10 9.77 9.97 -13.75
C ILE A 10 11.01 9.06 -13.80
N VAL A 11 11.42 8.58 -14.97
CA VAL A 11 12.66 7.79 -15.14
C VAL A 11 13.86 8.57 -14.62
N LYS A 12 13.99 9.84 -15.00
CA LYS A 12 15.08 10.70 -14.52
C LYS A 12 15.05 10.84 -13.00
N PHE A 13 13.88 11.14 -12.43
CA PHE A 13 13.74 11.27 -10.97
C PHE A 13 14.12 9.98 -10.23
N VAL A 14 13.65 8.83 -10.70
CA VAL A 14 13.97 7.54 -10.07
C VAL A 14 15.48 7.28 -10.10
N LYS A 15 16.13 7.50 -11.24
CA LYS A 15 17.59 7.27 -11.39
C LYS A 15 18.42 8.24 -10.54
N GLU A 16 18.10 9.52 -10.59
CA GLU A 16 18.91 10.56 -9.93
C GLU A 16 18.63 10.68 -8.43
N GLU A 17 17.40 10.51 -7.99
CA GLU A 17 17.00 10.76 -6.61
C GLU A 17 16.81 9.48 -5.78
N LEU A 18 16.25 8.41 -6.36
CA LEU A 18 15.97 7.19 -5.60
C LEU A 18 17.13 6.20 -5.64
N TYR A 19 17.69 5.90 -6.79
CA TYR A 19 18.81 4.95 -6.89
C TYR A 19 20.06 5.43 -6.14
N SER A 20 20.31 6.73 -6.14
CA SER A 20 21.43 7.32 -5.39
C SER A 20 21.29 7.16 -3.88
N LEU A 21 20.06 7.02 -3.36
CA LEU A 21 19.78 6.84 -1.95
C LEU A 21 19.84 5.38 -1.47
N GLU A 22 19.79 4.40 -2.38
CA GLU A 22 19.70 2.98 -2.03
C GLU A 22 20.75 2.53 -1.00
N PRO A 23 22.06 2.85 -1.14
CA PRO A 23 23.05 2.41 -0.16
C PRO A 23 22.79 2.90 1.26
N TRP A 24 22.27 4.12 1.40
CA TRP A 24 21.95 4.71 2.69
C TRP A 24 20.60 4.18 3.22
N ILE A 25 19.57 4.18 2.38
CA ILE A 25 18.19 3.90 2.81
C ILE A 25 18.00 2.46 3.29
N TYR A 26 18.80 1.51 2.77
CA TYR A 26 18.79 0.12 3.24
C TYR A 26 19.47 -0.08 4.60
N SER A 27 20.27 0.86 5.06
CA SER A 27 20.96 0.81 6.36
C SER A 27 20.21 1.52 7.47
N CYS A 28 19.10 2.21 7.15
CA CYS A 28 18.34 3.04 8.09
C CYS A 28 17.06 2.37 8.58
N GLU A 29 16.65 2.68 9.79
CA GLU A 29 15.31 2.37 10.28
C GLU A 29 14.28 3.35 9.68
N TRP A 30 12.98 3.00 9.77
CA TRP A 30 11.92 3.79 9.16
C TRP A 30 11.94 5.28 9.55
N ASP A 31 12.06 5.58 10.82
CA ASP A 31 12.03 6.96 11.34
C ASP A 31 13.20 7.82 10.83
N GLU A 32 14.33 7.19 10.54
CA GLU A 32 15.50 7.86 9.95
C GLU A 32 15.29 8.17 8.46
N LYS A 33 14.60 7.27 7.73
CA LYS A 33 14.27 7.43 6.30
C LYS A 33 13.20 8.49 6.08
N LEU A 34 12.22 8.57 6.96
CA LEU A 34 10.97 9.31 6.76
C LEU A 34 11.18 10.80 6.40
N PRO A 35 12.09 11.57 7.07
CA PRO A 35 12.32 12.95 6.69
C PRO A 35 12.79 13.11 5.24
N LYS A 36 13.69 12.23 4.78
CA LYS A 36 14.19 12.27 3.41
C LYS A 36 13.13 11.86 2.39
N LEU A 37 12.36 10.84 2.71
CA LEU A 37 11.23 10.43 1.86
C LEU A 37 10.19 11.56 1.74
N ASN A 38 9.90 12.28 2.81
CA ASN A 38 8.99 13.43 2.78
C ASN A 38 9.55 14.59 1.93
N GLU A 39 10.84 14.88 1.99
CA GLU A 39 11.50 15.84 1.10
C GLU A 39 11.26 15.47 -0.38
N LEU A 40 11.47 14.20 -0.72
CA LEU A 40 11.25 13.70 -2.09
C LEU A 40 9.77 13.76 -2.50
N ARG A 41 8.84 13.46 -1.59
CA ARG A 41 7.38 13.61 -1.83
C ARG A 41 7.03 15.07 -2.19
N GLU A 42 7.57 16.04 -1.46
CA GLU A 42 7.37 17.45 -1.78
C GLU A 42 8.00 17.85 -3.13
N LYS A 43 9.13 17.26 -3.49
CA LYS A 43 9.75 17.46 -4.80
C LYS A 43 8.87 16.91 -5.93
N VAL A 44 8.34 15.70 -5.77
CA VAL A 44 7.40 15.08 -6.71
C VAL A 44 6.13 15.93 -6.90
N LYS A 45 5.56 16.47 -5.79
CA LYS A 45 4.42 17.40 -5.85
C LYS A 45 4.75 18.66 -6.67
N LYS A 46 5.89 19.29 -6.39
CA LYS A 46 6.32 20.50 -7.12
C LYS A 46 6.56 20.26 -8.61
N MET A 47 6.95 19.03 -8.97
CA MET A 47 7.14 18.62 -10.37
C MET A 47 5.82 18.28 -11.09
N GLY A 48 4.69 18.22 -10.38
CA GLY A 48 3.40 17.83 -10.93
C GLY A 48 3.30 16.32 -11.26
N LEU A 49 4.06 15.48 -10.53
CA LEU A 49 4.14 14.03 -10.74
C LEU A 49 3.40 13.22 -9.65
N TRP A 50 2.66 13.91 -8.78
CA TRP A 50 1.98 13.35 -7.63
C TRP A 50 0.68 12.63 -8.02
N LEU A 51 0.40 11.47 -7.38
CA LEU A 51 -0.82 10.69 -7.58
C LEU A 51 -1.07 10.30 -9.06
N PRO A 52 -0.18 9.55 -9.70
CA PRO A 52 -0.28 9.24 -11.13
C PRO A 52 -1.60 8.55 -11.50
N GLN A 53 -2.10 7.62 -10.66
CA GLN A 53 -3.32 6.84 -10.89
C GLN A 53 -4.63 7.59 -10.58
N ILE A 54 -4.57 8.65 -9.78
CA ILE A 54 -5.78 9.35 -9.31
C ILE A 54 -6.26 10.33 -10.39
N SER A 55 -7.57 10.36 -10.62
CA SER A 55 -8.21 11.27 -11.56
C SER A 55 -7.88 12.74 -11.27
N THR A 56 -7.76 13.55 -12.32
CA THR A 56 -7.55 15.00 -12.25
C THR A 56 -8.62 15.73 -11.41
N LYS A 57 -9.84 15.20 -11.35
CA LYS A 57 -10.90 15.70 -10.46
C LYS A 57 -10.49 15.72 -8.99
N TYR A 58 -9.60 14.83 -8.59
CA TYR A 58 -9.09 14.69 -7.22
C TYR A 58 -7.63 15.15 -7.08
N GLY A 59 -7.11 15.88 -8.05
CA GLY A 59 -5.77 16.46 -8.01
C GLY A 59 -4.65 15.51 -8.44
N GLY A 60 -4.98 14.35 -9.01
CA GLY A 60 -4.00 13.43 -9.58
C GLY A 60 -3.70 13.73 -11.06
N ILE A 61 -2.85 12.90 -11.67
CA ILE A 61 -2.49 13.02 -13.08
C ILE A 61 -3.58 12.41 -13.99
N GLY A 62 -4.25 11.36 -13.51
CA GLY A 62 -5.36 10.71 -14.22
C GLY A 62 -4.88 9.78 -15.33
N LEU A 63 -3.77 9.08 -15.13
CA LEU A 63 -3.27 8.10 -16.07
C LEU A 63 -4.27 6.96 -16.27
N SER A 64 -4.34 6.44 -17.47
CA SER A 64 -5.04 5.19 -17.76
C SER A 64 -4.40 4.01 -17.02
N LEU A 65 -5.09 2.86 -16.97
CA LEU A 65 -4.56 1.66 -16.35
C LEU A 65 -3.26 1.19 -17.04
N GLU A 66 -3.17 1.31 -18.36
CA GLU A 66 -2.01 0.95 -19.16
C GLU A 66 -0.84 1.90 -18.86
N GLU A 67 -1.06 3.20 -18.98
CA GLU A 67 -0.03 4.21 -18.67
C GLU A 67 0.47 4.10 -17.23
N HIS A 68 -0.43 3.91 -16.26
CA HIS A 68 -0.01 3.70 -14.87
C HIS A 68 0.70 2.36 -14.68
N GLY A 69 0.42 1.35 -15.50
CA GLY A 69 1.18 0.10 -15.56
C GLY A 69 2.64 0.35 -15.91
N GLU A 70 2.91 1.10 -16.99
CA GLU A 70 4.28 1.48 -17.38
C GLU A 70 4.99 2.30 -16.30
N ILE A 71 4.30 3.25 -15.68
CA ILE A 71 4.86 4.00 -14.55
C ILE A 71 5.13 3.10 -13.34
N SER A 72 4.28 2.11 -13.10
CA SER A 72 4.47 1.14 -12.01
C SER A 72 5.74 0.29 -12.19
N GLU A 73 6.09 -0.07 -13.43
CA GLU A 73 7.34 -0.74 -13.76
C GLU A 73 8.55 0.15 -13.40
N ILE A 74 8.53 1.41 -13.84
CA ILE A 74 9.62 2.36 -13.55
C ILE A 74 9.76 2.59 -12.03
N LEU A 75 8.67 2.84 -11.33
CA LEU A 75 8.66 3.05 -9.87
C LEU A 75 9.07 1.79 -9.11
N GLY A 76 8.78 0.61 -9.66
CA GLY A 76 9.16 -0.68 -9.10
C GLY A 76 10.67 -0.91 -9.05
N GLY A 77 11.44 -0.21 -9.86
CA GLY A 77 12.90 -0.25 -9.81
C GLY A 77 13.51 0.25 -8.49
N SER A 78 12.71 0.96 -7.66
CA SER A 78 13.10 1.36 -6.30
C SER A 78 12.07 0.89 -5.28
N PRO A 79 12.46 0.42 -4.06
CA PRO A 79 11.54 0.01 -3.02
C PRO A 79 10.62 1.15 -2.54
N TYR A 80 11.05 2.40 -2.70
CA TYR A 80 10.30 3.59 -2.24
C TYR A 80 9.65 4.40 -3.38
N GLY A 81 9.76 3.95 -4.63
CA GLY A 81 9.18 4.65 -5.78
C GLY A 81 7.69 4.92 -5.58
N PHE A 82 6.92 3.90 -5.26
CA PHE A 82 5.48 4.05 -5.01
C PHE A 82 5.15 4.97 -3.83
N TYR A 83 5.93 4.86 -2.74
CA TYR A 83 5.72 5.70 -1.54
C TYR A 83 5.95 7.18 -1.84
N VAL A 84 7.01 7.49 -2.58
CA VAL A 84 7.38 8.87 -2.90
C VAL A 84 6.36 9.53 -3.84
N PHE A 85 5.70 8.75 -4.71
CA PHE A 85 4.67 9.25 -5.64
C PHE A 85 3.23 9.15 -5.08
N ASN A 86 3.06 8.70 -3.84
CA ASN A 86 1.77 8.48 -3.17
C ASN A 86 0.82 7.54 -3.93
N CYS A 87 1.38 6.53 -4.56
CA CYS A 87 0.65 5.48 -5.24
C CYS A 87 0.93 4.08 -4.64
N GLN A 88 1.45 4.05 -3.42
CA GLN A 88 1.75 2.83 -2.69
C GLN A 88 0.49 2.14 -2.15
N ALA A 89 0.54 0.82 -2.06
CA ALA A 89 -0.39 0.07 -1.23
C ALA A 89 -0.01 0.25 0.27
N PRO A 90 -0.98 0.27 1.18
CA PRO A 90 -2.43 0.11 0.97
C PRO A 90 -3.17 1.39 0.58
N ASP A 91 -2.54 2.56 0.69
CA ASP A 91 -3.18 3.87 0.54
C ASP A 91 -3.84 4.04 -0.83
N ALA A 92 -3.18 3.67 -1.92
CA ALA A 92 -3.73 3.77 -3.27
C ALA A 92 -5.10 3.09 -3.39
N GLY A 93 -5.19 1.83 -2.96
CA GLY A 93 -6.46 1.10 -3.00
C GLY A 93 -7.51 1.65 -2.05
N ASN A 94 -7.12 2.23 -0.91
CA ASN A 94 -8.03 2.87 0.02
C ASN A 94 -8.55 4.21 -0.53
N MET A 95 -7.72 4.97 -1.24
CA MET A 95 -8.16 6.15 -2.00
C MET A 95 -9.23 5.79 -3.04
N GLU A 96 -9.01 4.71 -3.81
CA GLU A 96 -9.95 4.23 -4.83
C GLU A 96 -11.31 3.85 -4.21
N ILE A 97 -11.31 3.11 -3.10
CA ILE A 97 -12.54 2.79 -2.37
C ILE A 97 -13.25 4.07 -1.92
N LEU A 98 -12.53 4.99 -1.28
CA LEU A 98 -13.12 6.23 -0.78
C LEU A 98 -13.67 7.11 -1.91
N ILE A 99 -13.01 7.13 -3.06
CA ILE A 99 -13.49 7.84 -4.26
C ILE A 99 -14.80 7.23 -4.74
N GLU A 100 -14.90 5.90 -4.80
CA GLU A 100 -16.03 5.19 -5.39
C GLU A 100 -17.24 5.18 -4.46
N VAL A 101 -17.04 4.74 -3.21
CA VAL A 101 -18.17 4.44 -2.30
C VAL A 101 -18.22 5.34 -1.06
N GLY A 102 -17.22 6.19 -0.83
CA GLY A 102 -17.20 7.09 0.30
C GLY A 102 -18.25 8.20 0.21
N THR A 103 -18.90 8.50 1.34
CA THR A 103 -19.76 9.68 1.48
C THR A 103 -18.98 10.98 1.38
N SER A 104 -19.67 12.11 1.16
CA SER A 104 -19.01 13.43 1.12
C SER A 104 -18.23 13.72 2.42
N GLN A 105 -18.76 13.31 3.57
CA GLN A 105 -18.08 13.50 4.85
C GLN A 105 -16.84 12.60 4.96
N GLN A 106 -16.95 11.30 4.61
CA GLN A 106 -15.81 10.39 4.59
C GLN A 106 -14.71 10.85 3.63
N LYS A 107 -15.09 11.38 2.46
CA LYS A 107 -14.12 11.96 1.52
C LYS A 107 -13.39 13.16 2.10
N LYS A 108 -14.10 14.03 2.79
CA LYS A 108 -13.50 15.19 3.46
C LYS A 108 -12.53 14.77 4.57
N ASP A 109 -12.95 13.81 5.43
CA ASP A 109 -12.24 13.47 6.65
C ASP A 109 -11.07 12.51 6.42
N TYR A 110 -11.20 11.59 5.44
CA TYR A 110 -10.22 10.52 5.21
C TYR A 110 -9.54 10.61 3.84
N LEU A 111 -10.30 10.85 2.75
CA LEU A 111 -9.72 10.86 1.41
C LEU A 111 -8.84 12.10 1.18
N THR A 112 -9.33 13.30 1.49
CA THR A 112 -8.59 14.54 1.23
C THR A 112 -7.22 14.55 1.89
N PRO A 113 -7.08 14.25 3.21
CA PRO A 113 -5.77 14.17 3.84
C PRO A 113 -4.86 13.10 3.25
N LEU A 114 -5.44 11.96 2.82
CA LEU A 114 -4.71 10.86 2.22
C LEU A 114 -4.17 11.24 0.82
N LEU A 115 -4.97 11.91 -0.01
CA LEU A 115 -4.55 12.45 -1.31
C LEU A 115 -3.42 13.49 -1.15
N GLU A 116 -3.50 14.34 -0.14
CA GLU A 116 -2.45 15.31 0.17
C GLU A 116 -1.18 14.67 0.76
N GLY A 117 -1.25 13.40 1.14
CA GLY A 117 -0.15 12.66 1.76
C GLY A 117 0.17 13.12 3.18
N ARG A 118 -0.80 13.73 3.88
CA ARG A 118 -0.72 14.15 5.29
C ARG A 118 -1.04 13.01 6.25
N THR A 119 -1.83 12.06 5.81
CA THR A 119 -2.22 10.87 6.57
C THR A 119 -1.83 9.61 5.82
N ARG A 120 -1.78 8.48 6.54
CA ARG A 120 -1.63 7.14 6.01
C ARG A 120 -2.78 6.27 6.46
N SER A 121 -3.05 5.22 5.70
CA SER A 121 -4.10 4.26 6.01
C SER A 121 -3.60 2.83 5.92
N CYS A 122 -4.40 1.90 6.41
CA CYS A 122 -4.16 0.48 6.23
C CYS A 122 -5.44 -0.27 5.89
N PHE A 123 -5.30 -1.53 5.50
CA PHE A 123 -6.43 -2.40 5.17
C PHE A 123 -6.32 -3.69 5.98
N ALA A 124 -7.25 -3.87 6.93
CA ALA A 124 -7.27 -4.98 7.87
C ALA A 124 -8.27 -6.06 7.43
N MET A 125 -7.79 -7.13 6.79
CA MET A 125 -8.65 -8.20 6.28
C MET A 125 -8.30 -9.56 6.87
N THR A 126 -7.05 -10.01 6.72
CA THR A 126 -6.63 -11.36 7.10
C THR A 126 -6.58 -11.57 8.62
N GLU A 127 -6.79 -12.81 9.05
CA GLU A 127 -6.89 -13.19 10.47
C GLU A 127 -6.04 -14.43 10.77
N PRO A 128 -5.42 -14.52 11.96
CA PRO A 128 -4.59 -15.67 12.32
C PRO A 128 -5.37 -16.99 12.35
N GLY A 129 -6.65 -16.94 12.72
CA GLY A 129 -7.50 -18.12 12.88
C GLY A 129 -8.18 -18.61 11.59
N TYR A 130 -7.98 -17.92 10.46
CA TYR A 130 -8.68 -18.21 9.22
C TYR A 130 -7.73 -18.22 8.01
N ALA A 131 -8.09 -19.00 6.98
CA ALA A 131 -7.31 -19.04 5.75
C ALA A 131 -7.39 -17.69 5.01
N GLY A 132 -6.27 -16.95 4.94
CA GLY A 132 -6.20 -15.65 4.28
C GLY A 132 -6.52 -15.68 2.78
N SER A 133 -6.45 -16.85 2.15
CA SER A 133 -6.85 -17.07 0.75
C SER A 133 -8.36 -17.12 0.54
N ASN A 134 -9.16 -17.20 1.61
CA ASN A 134 -10.63 -17.22 1.52
C ASN A 134 -11.24 -16.01 2.25
N PRO A 135 -11.45 -14.88 1.56
CA PRO A 135 -11.93 -13.64 2.17
C PRO A 135 -13.40 -13.67 2.60
N THR A 136 -14.12 -14.77 2.34
CA THR A 136 -15.50 -14.97 2.82
C THR A 136 -15.56 -15.58 4.22
N ARG A 137 -14.42 -16.03 4.77
CA ARG A 137 -14.32 -16.63 6.10
C ARG A 137 -13.44 -15.76 6.99
N MET A 138 -14.07 -15.11 7.97
CA MET A 138 -13.41 -14.30 8.99
C MET A 138 -14.21 -14.32 10.29
N GLY A 139 -13.55 -14.04 11.39
CA GLY A 139 -14.13 -14.05 12.72
C GLY A 139 -14.29 -12.66 13.35
N THR A 140 -13.70 -11.62 12.75
CA THR A 140 -13.93 -10.24 13.23
C THR A 140 -15.35 -9.84 12.93
N VAL A 141 -16.09 -9.46 13.98
CA VAL A 141 -17.53 -9.12 13.89
C VAL A 141 -17.76 -7.66 14.25
N ALA A 142 -18.80 -7.08 13.67
CA ALA A 142 -19.31 -5.77 14.05
C ALA A 142 -20.82 -5.87 14.36
N LYS A 143 -21.20 -5.52 15.57
CA LYS A 143 -22.60 -5.49 16.00
C LYS A 143 -23.12 -4.07 16.08
N LYS A 144 -24.33 -3.84 15.57
CA LYS A 144 -25.01 -2.55 15.71
C LYS A 144 -25.57 -2.38 17.13
N GLU A 145 -25.25 -1.28 17.75
CA GLU A 145 -25.81 -0.90 19.03
C GLU A 145 -25.80 0.63 19.17
N ASN A 146 -26.96 1.19 19.55
CA ASN A 146 -27.12 2.62 19.86
C ASN A 146 -26.55 3.60 18.82
N GLY A 147 -26.74 3.31 17.52
CA GLY A 147 -26.24 4.15 16.42
C GLY A 147 -24.76 3.96 16.09
N ASN A 148 -24.10 2.96 16.70
CA ASN A 148 -22.69 2.63 16.48
C ASN A 148 -22.54 1.19 16.00
N TYR A 149 -21.32 0.86 15.53
CA TYR A 149 -20.80 -0.50 15.43
C TYR A 149 -19.87 -0.77 16.61
N ILE A 150 -20.01 -1.94 17.23
CA ILE A 150 -19.07 -2.46 18.22
C ILE A 150 -18.28 -3.58 17.55
N ILE A 151 -16.98 -3.37 17.39
CA ILE A 151 -16.11 -4.27 16.64
C ILE A 151 -15.28 -5.12 17.60
N ASN A 152 -15.28 -6.43 17.38
CA ASN A 152 -14.44 -7.39 18.09
C ASN A 152 -13.78 -8.34 17.11
N GLY A 153 -12.48 -8.58 17.27
CA GLY A 153 -11.76 -9.48 16.40
C GLY A 153 -10.25 -9.38 16.48
N HIS A 154 -9.58 -10.12 15.58
CA HIS A 154 -8.14 -10.24 15.56
C HIS A 154 -7.66 -10.28 14.11
N LYS A 155 -6.87 -9.29 13.71
CA LYS A 155 -6.29 -9.17 12.37
C LYS A 155 -4.78 -9.30 12.42
N TRP A 156 -4.17 -9.77 11.35
CA TRP A 156 -2.73 -9.81 11.20
C TRP A 156 -2.30 -9.48 9.76
N PHE A 157 -1.01 -9.32 9.54
CA PHE A 157 -0.47 -8.84 8.27
C PHE A 157 -1.19 -7.58 7.76
N THR A 158 -1.60 -6.72 8.70
CA THR A 158 -2.17 -5.42 8.38
C THR A 158 -1.03 -4.48 8.02
N SER A 159 -0.69 -4.47 6.72
CA SER A 159 0.44 -3.71 6.20
C SER A 159 0.27 -2.22 6.46
N SER A 160 1.36 -1.58 6.89
CA SER A 160 1.45 -0.12 7.13
C SER A 160 0.56 0.39 8.28
N PHE A 161 0.08 -0.50 9.16
CA PHE A 161 -0.71 -0.09 10.33
C PHE A 161 0.08 0.82 11.27
N ASP A 162 1.37 0.53 11.46
CA ASP A 162 2.24 1.34 12.30
C ASP A 162 2.36 2.76 11.74
N GLY A 163 1.85 3.74 12.50
CA GLY A 163 1.72 5.14 12.09
C GLY A 163 0.64 5.42 11.03
N ALA A 164 -0.30 4.51 10.78
CA ALA A 164 -1.51 4.82 10.02
C ALA A 164 -2.53 5.57 10.89
N ASP A 165 -3.25 6.51 10.29
CA ASP A 165 -4.28 7.31 10.98
C ASP A 165 -5.61 6.57 11.07
N PHE A 166 -5.90 5.73 10.06
CA PHE A 166 -7.11 4.91 10.05
C PHE A 166 -6.90 3.58 9.33
N ALA A 167 -7.72 2.61 9.70
CA ALA A 167 -7.84 1.32 9.04
C ALA A 167 -9.19 1.19 8.33
N ILE A 168 -9.20 0.62 7.12
CA ILE A 168 -10.41 0.05 6.54
C ILE A 168 -10.44 -1.41 6.98
N VAL A 169 -11.43 -1.77 7.80
CA VAL A 169 -11.51 -3.08 8.45
C VAL A 169 -12.62 -3.91 7.81
N MET A 170 -12.28 -5.10 7.33
CA MET A 170 -13.25 -6.11 6.91
C MET A 170 -13.83 -6.78 8.15
N VAL A 171 -15.15 -6.73 8.31
CA VAL A 171 -15.87 -7.27 9.45
C VAL A 171 -17.14 -8.01 9.02
N VAL A 172 -17.54 -9.04 9.74
CA VAL A 172 -18.83 -9.71 9.55
C VAL A 172 -19.89 -8.88 10.25
N THR A 173 -20.84 -8.36 9.49
CA THR A 173 -22.00 -7.62 9.99
C THR A 173 -23.27 -8.46 10.03
N ASP A 174 -23.39 -9.48 9.18
CA ASP A 174 -24.50 -10.44 9.16
C ASP A 174 -23.94 -11.88 9.07
N PRO A 175 -23.77 -12.57 10.21
CA PRO A 175 -23.28 -13.95 10.23
C PRO A 175 -24.30 -14.97 9.69
N ASP A 176 -25.60 -14.63 9.70
CA ASP A 176 -26.69 -15.52 9.32
C ASP A 176 -27.04 -15.41 7.83
N GLU A 177 -26.46 -14.43 7.10
CA GLU A 177 -26.64 -14.28 5.66
C GLU A 177 -26.18 -15.56 4.92
N LYS A 178 -27.05 -16.12 4.10
CA LYS A 178 -26.79 -17.36 3.38
C LYS A 178 -25.72 -17.22 2.31
N ASN A 179 -25.67 -16.05 1.65
CA ASN A 179 -24.66 -15.76 0.64
C ASN A 179 -23.36 -15.32 1.34
N PRO A 180 -22.29 -16.15 1.33
CA PRO A 180 -21.05 -15.84 2.04
C PRO A 180 -20.38 -14.55 1.55
N TYR A 181 -20.67 -14.11 0.33
CA TYR A 181 -20.15 -12.88 -0.26
C TYR A 181 -20.84 -11.61 0.25
N LYS A 182 -21.94 -11.74 1.01
CA LYS A 182 -22.71 -10.63 1.57
C LYS A 182 -22.63 -10.54 3.09
N ARG A 183 -21.88 -11.41 3.76
CA ARG A 183 -21.74 -11.43 5.22
C ARG A 183 -20.90 -10.28 5.76
N ALA A 184 -19.96 -9.81 4.96
CA ALA A 184 -18.95 -8.86 5.42
C ALA A 184 -19.20 -7.45 4.88
N SER A 185 -18.83 -6.47 5.69
CA SER A 185 -18.82 -5.04 5.38
C SER A 185 -17.42 -4.46 5.56
N GLN A 186 -17.21 -3.26 5.06
CA GLN A 186 -15.99 -2.48 5.33
C GLN A 186 -16.33 -1.29 6.22
N ILE A 187 -15.59 -1.12 7.31
CA ILE A 187 -15.79 -0.05 8.28
C ILE A 187 -14.48 0.72 8.47
N ILE A 188 -14.54 2.05 8.42
CA ILE A 188 -13.41 2.92 8.74
C ILE A 188 -13.26 2.97 10.26
N VAL A 189 -12.08 2.64 10.75
CA VAL A 189 -11.73 2.67 12.17
C VAL A 189 -10.47 3.54 12.34
N PRO A 190 -10.54 4.69 13.02
CA PRO A 190 -9.34 5.42 13.42
C PRO A 190 -8.43 4.53 14.27
N THR A 191 -7.13 4.51 13.99
CA THR A 191 -6.20 3.58 14.65
C THR A 191 -5.99 3.88 16.13
N ASN A 192 -6.26 5.11 16.53
CA ASN A 192 -6.21 5.57 17.94
C ASN A 192 -7.53 5.35 18.70
N SER A 193 -8.52 4.67 18.12
CA SER A 193 -9.79 4.38 18.82
C SER A 193 -9.55 3.49 20.03
N GLU A 194 -10.25 3.76 21.13
CA GLU A 194 -10.24 2.93 22.32
C GLU A 194 -10.60 1.48 21.95
N GLY A 195 -9.83 0.50 22.48
CA GLY A 195 -10.02 -0.91 22.20
C GLY A 195 -9.26 -1.41 20.95
N VAL A 196 -8.60 -0.54 20.17
CA VAL A 196 -7.65 -0.95 19.14
C VAL A 196 -6.31 -1.23 19.80
N GLU A 197 -5.88 -2.48 19.77
CA GLU A 197 -4.63 -2.92 20.38
C GLU A 197 -3.61 -3.32 19.29
N PHE A 198 -2.50 -2.61 19.23
CA PHE A 198 -1.32 -3.05 18.49
C PHE A 198 -0.63 -4.17 19.29
N VAL A 199 -0.48 -5.34 18.69
CA VAL A 199 0.18 -6.48 19.34
C VAL A 199 1.68 -6.50 19.01
N ARG A 200 2.01 -6.45 17.74
CA ARG A 200 3.39 -6.43 17.23
C ARG A 200 3.41 -6.20 15.73
N ASN A 201 4.57 -5.89 15.19
CA ASN A 201 4.85 -6.08 13.77
C ASN A 201 5.25 -7.55 13.53
N VAL A 202 4.57 -8.19 12.58
CA VAL A 202 4.87 -9.57 12.17
C VAL A 202 6.12 -9.55 11.31
N SER A 203 7.13 -10.31 11.72
CA SER A 203 8.37 -10.39 10.95
C SER A 203 8.17 -11.14 9.63
N ILE A 204 8.63 -10.55 8.53
CA ILE A 204 8.65 -11.15 7.21
C ILE A 204 10.11 -11.43 6.83
N MET A 205 10.45 -12.69 6.61
CA MET A 205 11.82 -13.14 6.31
C MET A 205 12.87 -12.63 7.32
N GLY A 206 12.48 -12.52 8.61
CA GLY A 206 13.34 -12.03 9.68
C GLY A 206 13.30 -10.52 9.91
N HIS A 207 12.60 -9.76 9.07
CA HIS A 207 12.51 -8.30 9.18
C HIS A 207 11.13 -7.86 9.71
N PRO A 208 11.03 -7.21 10.89
CA PRO A 208 9.75 -6.79 11.46
C PRO A 208 9.16 -5.56 10.75
N GLY A 209 10.01 -4.72 10.13
CA GLY A 209 9.58 -3.45 9.55
C GLY A 209 9.12 -2.43 10.59
N GLY A 210 8.96 -1.19 10.16
CA GLY A 210 8.39 -0.08 10.93
C GLY A 210 7.60 0.84 10.00
N GLY A 211 6.69 1.63 10.54
CA GLY A 211 5.92 2.59 9.78
C GLY A 211 5.21 1.99 8.56
N TRP A 212 5.44 2.54 7.37
CA TRP A 212 4.86 2.01 6.14
C TRP A 212 5.33 0.59 5.80
N GLU A 213 6.54 0.21 6.20
CA GLU A 213 7.12 -1.12 5.94
C GLU A 213 6.59 -2.19 6.91
N SER A 214 5.76 -1.83 7.87
CA SER A 214 5.23 -2.72 8.90
C SER A 214 4.12 -3.65 8.39
N HIS A 215 3.94 -4.78 9.10
CA HIS A 215 2.84 -5.71 8.90
C HIS A 215 2.27 -6.09 10.26
N ALA A 216 1.35 -5.30 10.77
CA ALA A 216 0.90 -5.41 12.15
C ALA A 216 -0.05 -6.60 12.42
N GLU A 217 0.08 -7.13 13.61
CA GLU A 217 -0.94 -7.94 14.29
C GLU A 217 -1.70 -7.02 15.25
N ILE A 218 -3.02 -6.96 15.11
CA ILE A 218 -3.88 -6.04 15.84
C ILE A 218 -5.13 -6.73 16.39
N LYS A 219 -5.61 -6.29 17.54
CA LYS A 219 -6.86 -6.77 18.13
C LYS A 219 -7.84 -5.62 18.28
N PHE A 220 -9.11 -5.93 18.07
CA PHE A 220 -10.23 -5.05 18.33
C PHE A 220 -10.99 -5.60 19.53
N LYS A 221 -11.09 -4.82 20.61
CA LYS A 221 -11.79 -5.18 21.85
C LYS A 221 -12.86 -4.14 22.15
N ASN A 222 -14.10 -4.43 21.76
CA ASN A 222 -15.24 -3.54 21.90
C ASN A 222 -15.00 -2.14 21.31
N VAL A 223 -14.32 -2.08 20.16
CA VAL A 223 -14.06 -0.82 19.47
C VAL A 223 -15.37 -0.23 18.98
N ILE A 224 -15.67 0.99 19.41
CA ILE A 224 -16.92 1.69 19.09
C ILE A 224 -16.65 2.72 17.99
N VAL A 225 -17.37 2.60 16.88
CA VAL A 225 -17.34 3.60 15.79
C VAL A 225 -18.76 3.92 15.33
N PRO A 226 -19.04 5.16 14.88
CA PRO A 226 -20.36 5.54 14.36
C PRO A 226 -20.78 4.66 13.17
N GLN A 227 -22.07 4.38 13.02
CA GLN A 227 -22.60 3.66 11.85
C GLN A 227 -22.26 4.36 10.52
N SER A 228 -22.06 5.67 10.55
CA SER A 228 -21.62 6.45 9.39
C SER A 228 -20.22 6.10 8.88
N ASN A 229 -19.44 5.30 9.61
CA ASN A 229 -18.11 4.85 9.21
C ASN A 229 -18.15 3.64 8.25
N ILE A 230 -19.33 3.10 7.96
CA ILE A 230 -19.46 2.05 6.94
C ILE A 230 -19.15 2.61 5.54
N LEU A 231 -18.43 1.83 4.73
CA LEU A 231 -18.17 2.13 3.32
C LEU A 231 -19.18 1.40 2.43
N GLY A 232 -19.91 2.15 1.61
CA GLY A 232 -21.04 1.60 0.84
C GLY A 232 -22.21 1.18 1.74
N SER A 233 -22.71 -0.04 1.55
CA SER A 233 -23.80 -0.63 2.33
C SER A 233 -23.32 -1.86 3.10
N GLU A 234 -24.10 -2.27 4.10
CA GLU A 234 -23.85 -3.57 4.75
C GLU A 234 -23.92 -4.72 3.73
N GLY A 235 -23.01 -5.67 3.87
CA GLY A 235 -22.88 -6.79 2.98
C GLY A 235 -22.10 -6.52 1.69
N ASP A 236 -21.69 -5.27 1.43
CA ASP A 236 -20.93 -4.91 0.22
C ASP A 236 -19.42 -5.11 0.37
N GLY A 237 -18.94 -5.47 1.56
CA GLY A 237 -17.52 -5.50 1.88
C GLY A 237 -16.68 -6.34 0.93
N PHE A 238 -17.18 -7.53 0.55
CA PHE A 238 -16.50 -8.39 -0.42
C PHE A 238 -16.43 -7.76 -1.82
N ALA A 239 -17.55 -7.23 -2.31
CA ALA A 239 -17.63 -6.62 -3.64
C ALA A 239 -16.69 -5.41 -3.75
N ILE A 240 -16.68 -4.54 -2.73
CA ILE A 240 -15.77 -3.39 -2.64
C ILE A 240 -14.31 -3.86 -2.60
N ALA A 241 -13.99 -4.91 -1.82
CA ALA A 241 -12.63 -5.46 -1.76
C ALA A 241 -12.17 -6.00 -3.12
N GLN A 242 -13.05 -6.66 -3.90
CA GLN A 242 -12.70 -7.16 -5.24
C GLN A 242 -12.43 -6.03 -6.23
N LYS A 243 -13.20 -4.94 -6.19
CA LYS A 243 -12.97 -3.76 -7.02
C LYS A 243 -11.60 -3.13 -6.72
N ARG A 244 -11.26 -2.97 -5.44
CA ARG A 244 -9.96 -2.50 -4.98
C ARG A 244 -8.79 -3.38 -5.45
N LEU A 245 -8.96 -4.70 -5.40
CA LEU A 245 -7.89 -5.65 -5.71
C LEU A 245 -7.69 -5.84 -7.23
N GLY A 246 -8.65 -5.49 -8.07
CA GLY A 246 -8.56 -5.66 -9.53
C GLY A 246 -7.36 -4.93 -10.13
N PRO A 247 -7.34 -3.59 -10.15
CA PRO A 247 -6.22 -2.79 -10.64
C PRO A 247 -4.92 -3.07 -9.88
N GLY A 248 -5.01 -3.23 -8.56
CA GLY A 248 -3.87 -3.51 -7.70
C GLY A 248 -3.05 -4.74 -8.12
N ARG A 249 -3.69 -5.81 -8.62
CA ARG A 249 -2.98 -6.99 -9.13
C ARG A 249 -2.11 -6.67 -10.33
N ILE A 250 -2.59 -5.84 -11.26
CA ILE A 250 -1.84 -5.43 -12.45
C ILE A 250 -0.64 -4.58 -12.02
N HIS A 251 -0.83 -3.59 -11.17
CA HIS A 251 0.25 -2.74 -10.68
C HIS A 251 1.32 -3.52 -9.91
N HIS A 252 0.93 -4.56 -9.15
CA HIS A 252 1.90 -5.44 -8.51
C HIS A 252 2.74 -6.22 -9.52
N CYS A 253 2.13 -6.76 -10.59
CA CYS A 253 2.89 -7.46 -11.63
C CYS A 253 3.90 -6.51 -12.30
N MET A 254 3.46 -5.32 -12.69
CA MET A 254 4.33 -4.33 -13.32
C MET A 254 5.46 -3.86 -12.39
N ARG A 255 5.16 -3.62 -11.11
CA ARG A 255 6.17 -3.32 -10.10
C ARG A 255 7.23 -4.42 -10.00
N TRP A 256 6.82 -5.69 -10.03
CA TRP A 256 7.77 -6.80 -9.94
C TRP A 256 8.64 -6.92 -11.19
N ILE A 257 8.12 -6.59 -12.37
CA ILE A 257 8.94 -6.51 -13.59
C ILE A 257 10.05 -5.47 -13.38
N GLY A 258 9.71 -4.26 -12.93
CA GLY A 258 10.72 -3.23 -12.64
C GLY A 258 11.74 -3.64 -11.59
N MET A 259 11.32 -4.36 -10.54
CA MET A 259 12.25 -4.93 -9.54
C MET A 259 13.19 -5.95 -10.16
N CYS A 260 12.68 -6.85 -11.02
CA CYS A 260 13.48 -7.85 -11.71
C CYS A 260 14.49 -7.20 -12.67
N GLU A 261 14.08 -6.21 -13.43
CA GLU A 261 14.97 -5.46 -14.34
C GLU A 261 16.07 -4.73 -13.56
N ARG A 262 15.72 -4.09 -12.44
CA ARG A 262 16.72 -3.45 -11.57
C ARG A 262 17.69 -4.46 -11.00
N ALA A 263 17.21 -5.60 -10.50
CA ALA A 263 18.04 -6.67 -9.96
C ALA A 263 18.98 -7.25 -11.04
N PHE A 264 18.46 -7.47 -12.24
CA PHE A 264 19.26 -7.94 -13.37
C PHE A 264 20.35 -6.93 -13.76
N THR A 265 20.01 -5.65 -13.83
CA THR A 265 20.98 -4.57 -14.10
C THR A 265 22.10 -4.57 -13.06
N LEU A 266 21.76 -4.61 -11.76
CA LEU A 266 22.75 -4.65 -10.68
C LEU A 266 23.61 -5.90 -10.73
N MET A 267 23.04 -7.04 -11.11
CA MET A 267 23.78 -8.29 -11.31
C MET A 267 24.80 -8.15 -12.45
N CYS A 268 24.40 -7.58 -13.58
CA CYS A 268 25.30 -7.33 -14.71
C CYS A 268 26.42 -6.35 -14.34
N GLU A 269 26.08 -5.22 -13.71
CA GLU A 269 27.05 -4.23 -13.22
C GLU A 269 28.05 -4.88 -12.24
N ARG A 270 27.56 -5.75 -11.35
CA ARG A 270 28.43 -6.49 -10.44
C ARG A 270 29.34 -7.48 -11.18
N ALA A 271 28.80 -8.19 -12.16
CA ALA A 271 29.59 -9.17 -12.93
C ALA A 271 30.77 -8.52 -13.69
N ILE A 272 30.54 -7.37 -14.32
CA ILE A 272 31.59 -6.66 -15.10
C ILE A 272 32.54 -5.86 -14.20
N SER A 273 32.16 -5.55 -12.96
CA SER A 273 33.01 -4.76 -12.04
C SER A 273 33.78 -5.60 -11.03
N ARG A 274 33.42 -6.86 -10.82
CA ARG A 274 34.03 -7.75 -9.82
C ARG A 274 35.25 -8.45 -10.43
N GLU A 275 36.44 -7.94 -10.13
CA GLU A 275 37.69 -8.61 -10.42
C GLU A 275 37.92 -9.80 -9.46
N LEU A 276 38.25 -10.94 -10.00
CA LEU A 276 38.52 -12.19 -9.28
C LEU A 276 40.01 -12.45 -9.14
N GLU A 277 40.75 -12.14 -10.20
CA GLU A 277 42.21 -12.23 -10.32
C GLU A 277 42.67 -11.09 -11.27
N ASP A 278 43.95 -10.78 -11.33
CA ASP A 278 44.49 -9.71 -12.17
C ASP A 278 43.95 -9.80 -13.61
N GLY A 279 43.11 -8.85 -13.99
CA GLY A 279 42.51 -8.75 -15.32
C GLY A 279 41.40 -9.78 -15.63
N VAL A 280 40.96 -10.59 -14.66
CA VAL A 280 39.87 -11.57 -14.82
C VAL A 280 38.65 -11.14 -14.01
N TYR A 281 37.56 -10.88 -14.69
CA TYR A 281 36.31 -10.44 -14.06
C TYR A 281 35.31 -11.58 -13.89
N LEU A 282 34.34 -11.39 -13.02
CA LEU A 282 33.27 -12.38 -12.78
C LEU A 282 32.51 -12.68 -14.09
N SER A 283 32.34 -11.69 -14.96
CA SER A 283 31.70 -11.82 -16.27
C SER A 283 32.47 -12.75 -17.24
N ASP A 284 33.76 -13.02 -16.99
CA ASP A 284 34.56 -13.93 -17.84
C ASP A 284 34.29 -15.41 -17.54
N LYS A 285 33.53 -15.69 -16.46
CA LYS A 285 33.17 -17.07 -16.09
C LYS A 285 31.94 -17.52 -16.88
N GLN A 286 32.06 -18.62 -17.61
CA GLN A 286 30.98 -19.18 -18.44
C GLN A 286 29.67 -19.40 -17.68
N THR A 287 29.73 -19.77 -16.39
CA THR A 287 28.54 -19.94 -15.52
C THR A 287 27.77 -18.65 -15.26
N ILE A 288 28.37 -17.50 -15.49
CA ILE A 288 27.73 -16.18 -15.34
C ILE A 288 27.19 -15.67 -16.66
N GLN A 289 27.81 -16.09 -17.78
CA GLN A 289 27.37 -15.70 -19.12
C GLN A 289 26.13 -16.46 -19.61
N ASN A 290 25.86 -17.65 -19.04
CA ASN A 290 24.69 -18.49 -19.33
C ASN A 290 23.52 -18.19 -18.39
#